data_0e7c196cfd0b5b389c03c881d057ef80
#
_entry.id   0e7c196cfd0b5b389c03c881d057ef80
#
_cell.length_a   1.000
_cell.length_b   1.000
_cell.length_c   1.000
_cell.angle_alpha   90.00
_cell.angle_beta   90.00
_cell.angle_gamma   90.00
#
_symmetry.space_group_name_H-M   'P 1'
#
loop_
_entity.id
_entity.type
_entity.pdbx_description
1 polymer ?
#
loop_
_entity_poly.entity_id
_entity_poly.type
_entity_poly.pdbx_seq_one_letter_code
_entity_poly.pdbx_strand_id
1 'polypeptide(L)'
;MSKLRILVLTASTGGGHDARAEAFAEWCFQLYRHDVDVRIEQMLEKSSVVNRAGVGLYNRIQRLAPWMHRGFYAFVELLSWLNRSDVTFGSRYYLKVLQDYQPHLVFSVHDCLNRGYFQLARATLGANRVRCATYCGEFSGGWGYSRNWIEPTVDRYFSRTPTAADYAVKRGIPPERSRVRGYLMLPRSHLEVLSPADRRVFQAKKLGLNPDKFTVFLATGSNGANNHFDLLQGLVK
;
A
#
# COMPACT_ATOMS: atom_id res chain seq x y z
N MET A 1 -8.63 2.45 30.14
CA MET A 1 -8.57 1.32 29.17
C MET A 1 -7.24 1.37 28.44
N SER A 2 -6.60 0.24 28.18
CA SER A 2 -5.36 0.23 27.36
C SER A 2 -5.69 0.56 25.91
N LYS A 3 -4.87 1.40 25.27
CA LYS A 3 -5.04 1.77 23.85
C LYS A 3 -4.96 0.53 22.96
N LEU A 4 -5.76 0.50 21.90
CA LEU A 4 -5.64 -0.49 20.83
C LEU A 4 -4.36 -0.18 20.03
N ARG A 5 -3.37 -1.05 20.09
CA ARG A 5 -2.11 -0.88 19.34
C ARG A 5 -2.21 -1.50 17.95
N ILE A 6 -1.94 -0.69 16.94
CA ILE A 6 -2.02 -1.08 15.52
C ILE A 6 -0.64 -0.90 14.89
N LEU A 7 -0.09 -1.98 14.37
CA LEU A 7 1.16 -1.98 13.60
C LEU A 7 0.83 -1.99 12.11
N VAL A 8 1.16 -0.91 11.42
CA VAL A 8 0.97 -0.78 9.97
C VAL A 8 2.28 -1.15 9.28
N LEU A 9 2.25 -2.16 8.41
CA LEU A 9 3.39 -2.61 7.62
C LEU A 9 3.36 -1.97 6.24
N THR A 10 4.42 -1.26 5.89
CA THR A 10 4.62 -0.61 4.59
C THR A 10 6.03 -0.76 4.08
N ALA A 11 6.26 -0.35 2.84
CA ALA A 11 7.57 -0.16 2.23
C ALA A 11 7.48 0.93 1.14
N SER A 12 8.57 1.68 0.94
CA SER A 12 8.61 2.83 0.04
C SER A 12 8.84 2.43 -1.42
N THR A 13 8.14 1.39 -1.90
CA THR A 13 8.11 1.03 -3.31
C THR A 13 7.08 1.90 -4.05
N GLY A 14 7.56 2.92 -4.75
CA GLY A 14 6.70 3.82 -5.52
C GLY A 14 5.89 4.83 -4.69
N GLY A 15 6.02 4.89 -3.36
CA GLY A 15 5.36 5.84 -2.47
C GLY A 15 3.85 5.64 -2.23
N GLY A 16 3.18 4.84 -3.05
CA GLY A 16 1.74 4.60 -2.92
C GLY A 16 1.37 3.79 -1.66
N HIS A 17 2.28 2.94 -1.20
CA HIS A 17 2.09 2.16 0.02
C HIS A 17 2.22 3.03 1.25
N ASP A 18 3.22 3.92 1.30
CA ASP A 18 3.40 4.85 2.41
C ASP A 18 2.22 5.81 2.54
N ALA A 19 1.74 6.37 1.42
CA ALA A 19 0.57 7.23 1.43
C ALA A 19 -0.70 6.54 1.99
N ARG A 20 -0.86 5.23 1.74
CA ARG A 20 -1.95 4.44 2.34
C ARG A 20 -1.74 4.19 3.83
N ALA A 21 -0.50 3.92 4.25
CA ALA A 21 -0.17 3.75 5.66
C ALA A 21 -0.45 5.03 6.46
N GLU A 22 -0.03 6.18 5.93
CA GLU A 22 -0.29 7.50 6.49
C GLU A 22 -1.78 7.81 6.55
N ALA A 23 -2.50 7.58 5.43
CA ALA A 23 -3.94 7.78 5.39
C ALA A 23 -4.68 6.94 6.42
N PHE A 24 -4.30 5.67 6.59
CA PHE A 24 -4.89 4.81 7.61
C PHE A 24 -4.63 5.35 9.02
N ALA A 25 -3.40 5.75 9.32
CA ALA A 25 -3.03 6.29 10.62
C ALA A 25 -3.77 7.60 10.94
N GLU A 26 -3.88 8.52 9.97
CA GLU A 26 -4.63 9.76 10.14
C GLU A 26 -6.14 9.50 10.38
N TRP A 27 -6.75 8.56 9.65
CA TRP A 27 -8.14 8.16 9.90
C TRP A 27 -8.34 7.56 11.29
N CYS A 28 -7.42 6.70 11.73
CA CYS A 28 -7.45 6.16 13.08
C CYS A 28 -7.38 7.29 14.11
N PHE A 29 -6.48 8.26 13.93
CA PHE A 29 -6.36 9.41 14.81
C PHE A 29 -7.63 10.29 14.82
N GLN A 30 -8.21 10.58 13.67
CA GLN A 30 -9.43 11.40 13.59
C GLN A 30 -10.66 10.75 14.21
N LEU A 31 -10.82 9.44 13.98
CA LEU A 31 -12.03 8.72 14.42
C LEU A 31 -11.94 8.25 15.88
N TYR A 32 -10.76 7.86 16.33
CA TYR A 32 -10.58 7.19 17.62
C TYR A 32 -9.63 7.92 18.58
N ARG A 33 -8.95 8.96 18.13
CA ARG A 33 -8.07 9.83 18.93
C ARG A 33 -7.21 9.09 19.95
N HIS A 34 -7.67 9.08 21.21
CA HIS A 34 -6.90 8.55 22.35
C HIS A 34 -7.04 7.04 22.55
N ASP A 35 -7.97 6.39 21.86
CA ASP A 35 -8.28 4.96 22.04
C ASP A 35 -7.36 4.06 21.21
N VAL A 36 -6.68 4.63 20.22
CA VAL A 36 -5.74 3.91 19.37
C VAL A 36 -4.33 4.48 19.49
N ASP A 37 -3.37 3.59 19.27
CA ASP A 37 -1.96 3.90 19.07
C ASP A 37 -1.54 3.22 17.77
N VAL A 38 -1.07 4.01 16.80
CA VAL A 38 -0.72 3.52 15.46
C VAL A 38 0.76 3.72 15.22
N ARG A 39 1.47 2.63 14.97
CA ARG A 39 2.87 2.63 14.55
C ARG A 39 2.99 2.21 13.10
N ILE A 40 3.54 3.07 12.26
CA ILE A 40 3.89 2.74 10.87
C ILE A 40 5.34 2.24 10.84
N GLU A 41 5.53 1.10 10.16
CA GLU A 41 6.86 0.48 10.07
C GLU A 41 7.21 0.17 8.60
N GLN A 42 8.28 0.80 8.11
CA GLN A 42 8.85 0.52 6.78
C GLN A 42 9.68 -0.76 6.85
N MET A 43 8.98 -1.89 6.75
CA MET A 43 9.56 -3.19 7.06
C MET A 43 10.69 -3.60 6.13
N LEU A 44 10.56 -3.39 4.81
CA LEU A 44 11.59 -3.85 3.88
C LEU A 44 12.90 -3.06 4.09
N GLU A 45 12.81 -1.75 4.23
CA GLU A 45 13.99 -0.88 4.37
C GLU A 45 14.73 -1.07 5.68
N LYS A 46 13.99 -1.34 6.76
CA LYS A 46 14.55 -1.47 8.10
C LYS A 46 14.97 -2.89 8.45
N SER A 47 14.40 -3.89 7.77
CA SER A 47 14.58 -5.29 8.15
C SER A 47 15.93 -5.87 7.74
N SER A 48 16.45 -5.49 6.57
CA SER A 48 17.74 -5.96 6.07
C SER A 48 18.33 -5.07 4.99
N VAL A 49 19.65 -5.15 4.80
CA VAL A 49 20.36 -4.45 3.71
C VAL A 49 19.89 -4.97 2.35
N VAL A 50 19.60 -6.26 2.23
CA VAL A 50 19.12 -6.89 0.98
C VAL A 50 17.77 -6.33 0.57
N ASN A 51 16.82 -6.29 1.49
CA ASN A 51 15.49 -5.73 1.23
C ASN A 51 15.56 -4.23 0.90
N ARG A 52 16.38 -3.47 1.62
CA ARG A 52 16.62 -2.04 1.33
C ARG A 52 17.19 -1.83 -0.06
N ALA A 53 18.17 -2.64 -0.47
CA ALA A 53 18.74 -2.59 -1.81
C ALA A 53 17.69 -2.95 -2.88
N GLY A 54 16.84 -3.93 -2.62
CA GLY A 54 15.72 -4.32 -3.49
C GLY A 54 14.73 -3.17 -3.72
N VAL A 55 14.32 -2.49 -2.65
CA VAL A 55 13.46 -1.29 -2.73
C VAL A 55 14.14 -0.17 -3.53
N GLY A 56 15.43 0.09 -3.26
CA GLY A 56 16.19 1.08 -3.99
C GLY A 56 16.31 0.76 -5.49
N LEU A 57 16.55 -0.50 -5.83
CA LEU A 57 16.62 -0.97 -7.21
C LEU A 57 15.26 -0.82 -7.92
N TYR A 58 14.17 -1.25 -7.27
CA TYR A 58 12.82 -1.06 -7.79
C TYR A 58 12.54 0.41 -8.14
N ASN A 59 12.77 1.31 -7.19
CA ASN A 59 12.52 2.74 -7.38
C ASN A 59 13.42 3.33 -8.50
N ARG A 60 14.65 2.86 -8.62
CA ARG A 60 15.57 3.28 -9.68
C ARG A 60 15.11 2.81 -11.06
N ILE A 61 14.66 1.55 -11.17
CA ILE A 61 14.08 1.01 -12.40
C ILE A 61 12.86 1.83 -12.83
N GLN A 62 11.94 2.09 -11.90
CA GLN A 62 10.73 2.87 -12.18
C GLN A 62 11.05 4.25 -12.76
N ARG A 63 12.07 4.91 -12.23
CA ARG A 63 12.43 6.27 -12.63
C ARG A 63 13.27 6.34 -13.88
N LEU A 64 14.25 5.45 -14.03
CA LEU A 64 15.29 5.56 -15.08
C LEU A 64 15.07 4.60 -16.26
N ALA A 65 14.44 3.45 -16.02
CA ALA A 65 14.26 2.41 -17.02
C ALA A 65 12.89 1.71 -16.87
N PRO A 66 11.76 2.43 -17.00
CA PRO A 66 10.42 1.88 -16.78
C PRO A 66 10.10 0.69 -17.68
N TRP A 67 10.75 0.56 -18.84
CA TRP A 67 10.63 -0.59 -19.74
C TRP A 67 11.16 -1.91 -19.11
N MET A 68 12.09 -1.84 -18.16
CA MET A 68 12.59 -3.00 -17.41
C MET A 68 11.62 -3.48 -16.32
N HIS A 69 10.62 -2.69 -16.00
CA HIS A 69 9.68 -3.00 -14.89
C HIS A 69 9.03 -4.38 -15.06
N ARG A 70 8.65 -4.72 -16.30
CA ARG A 70 8.01 -6.02 -16.58
C ARG A 70 8.92 -7.20 -16.25
N GLY A 71 10.19 -7.12 -16.63
CA GLY A 71 11.18 -8.15 -16.33
C GLY A 71 11.49 -8.25 -14.84
N PHE A 72 11.65 -7.11 -14.19
CA PHE A 72 11.87 -7.03 -12.75
C PHE A 72 10.67 -7.62 -11.96
N TYR A 73 9.45 -7.25 -12.34
CA TYR A 73 8.23 -7.79 -11.72
C TYR A 73 8.13 -9.31 -11.91
N ALA A 74 8.37 -9.82 -13.11
CA ALA A 74 8.36 -11.25 -13.38
C ALA A 74 9.42 -12.00 -12.54
N PHE A 75 10.59 -11.41 -12.35
CA PHE A 75 11.64 -11.96 -11.49
C PHE A 75 11.22 -12.01 -10.01
N VAL A 76 10.62 -10.94 -9.49
CA VAL A 76 10.11 -10.90 -8.10
C VAL A 76 9.00 -11.92 -7.91
N GLU A 77 8.07 -12.06 -8.87
CA GLU A 77 7.00 -13.05 -8.82
C GLU A 77 7.56 -14.49 -8.85
N LEU A 78 8.60 -14.75 -9.66
CA LEU A 78 9.28 -16.04 -9.68
C LEU A 78 9.95 -16.34 -8.33
N LEU A 79 10.68 -15.38 -7.76
CA LEU A 79 11.28 -15.55 -6.43
C LEU A 79 10.20 -15.80 -5.37
N SER A 80 9.10 -15.11 -5.45
CA SER A 80 7.96 -15.27 -4.55
C SER A 80 7.27 -16.65 -4.71
N TRP A 81 7.29 -17.20 -5.92
CA TRP A 81 6.78 -18.55 -6.18
C TRP A 81 7.69 -19.63 -5.59
N LEU A 82 9.01 -19.42 -5.66
CA LEU A 82 10.01 -20.33 -5.08
C LEU A 82 10.05 -20.24 -3.55
N ASN A 83 9.71 -19.10 -2.99
CA ASN A 83 9.77 -18.84 -1.56
C ASN A 83 8.39 -18.96 -0.90
N ARG A 84 8.30 -19.75 0.17
CA ARG A 84 7.05 -19.93 0.91
C ARG A 84 6.77 -18.81 1.93
N SER A 85 7.75 -17.96 2.21
CA SER A 85 7.64 -16.90 3.21
C SER A 85 8.42 -15.66 2.79
N ASP A 86 7.76 -14.51 2.77
CA ASP A 86 8.38 -13.23 2.38
C ASP A 86 9.21 -12.61 3.52
N VAL A 87 9.12 -13.17 4.75
CA VAL A 87 9.79 -12.61 5.94
C VAL A 87 11.24 -13.08 6.12
N THR A 88 11.79 -13.88 5.21
CA THR A 88 13.06 -14.62 5.38
C THR A 88 14.23 -13.72 5.81
N PHE A 89 14.42 -12.58 5.16
CA PHE A 89 15.52 -11.64 5.47
C PHE A 89 15.15 -10.58 6.52
N GLY A 90 13.93 -10.56 7.02
CA GLY A 90 13.41 -9.54 7.94
C GLY A 90 12.93 -10.07 9.28
N SER A 91 12.96 -11.37 9.49
CA SER A 91 12.34 -12.03 10.64
C SER A 91 12.84 -11.51 11.99
N ARG A 92 14.15 -11.35 12.17
CA ARG A 92 14.73 -10.87 13.44
C ARG A 92 14.25 -9.45 13.80
N TYR A 93 14.26 -8.56 12.82
CA TYR A 93 13.79 -7.19 13.01
C TYR A 93 12.31 -7.16 13.34
N TYR A 94 11.51 -7.90 12.57
CA TYR A 94 10.07 -7.96 12.79
C TYR A 94 9.71 -8.58 14.15
N LEU A 95 10.39 -9.65 14.57
CA LEU A 95 10.22 -10.23 15.92
C LEU A 95 10.45 -9.18 17.01
N LYS A 96 11.54 -8.40 16.89
CA LYS A 96 11.82 -7.32 17.84
C LYS A 96 10.68 -6.29 17.86
N VAL A 97 10.20 -5.84 16.69
CA VAL A 97 9.08 -4.90 16.59
C VAL A 97 7.81 -5.46 17.26
N LEU A 98 7.50 -6.75 17.02
CA LEU A 98 6.35 -7.41 17.64
C LEU A 98 6.47 -7.50 19.16
N GLN A 99 7.65 -7.86 19.67
CA GLN A 99 7.91 -7.99 21.10
C GLN A 99 7.88 -6.64 21.82
N ASP A 100 8.47 -5.61 21.21
CA ASP A 100 8.54 -4.27 21.80
C ASP A 100 7.17 -3.56 21.78
N TYR A 101 6.41 -3.70 20.69
CA TYR A 101 5.18 -2.96 20.49
C TYR A 101 3.91 -3.73 20.90
N GLN A 102 3.93 -5.05 20.85
CA GLN A 102 2.80 -5.93 21.23
C GLN A 102 1.48 -5.50 20.55
N PRO A 103 1.40 -5.45 19.20
CA PRO A 103 0.21 -4.98 18.51
C PRO A 103 -0.98 -5.92 18.70
N HIS A 104 -2.19 -5.35 18.75
CA HIS A 104 -3.45 -6.09 18.69
C HIS A 104 -3.92 -6.32 17.24
N LEU A 105 -3.47 -5.42 16.33
CA LEU A 105 -3.72 -5.53 14.89
C LEU A 105 -2.42 -5.30 14.13
N VAL A 106 -2.10 -6.22 13.22
CA VAL A 106 -1.11 -6.03 12.16
C VAL A 106 -1.86 -5.74 10.87
N PHE A 107 -1.65 -4.56 10.32
CA PHE A 107 -2.31 -4.07 9.11
C PHE A 107 -1.29 -3.86 8.00
N SER A 108 -1.36 -4.66 6.94
CA SER A 108 -0.45 -4.54 5.81
C SER A 108 -1.08 -3.76 4.66
N VAL A 109 -0.33 -2.82 4.12
CA VAL A 109 -0.69 -2.06 2.92
C VAL A 109 0.26 -2.35 1.75
N HIS A 110 1.12 -3.38 1.90
CA HIS A 110 2.11 -3.80 0.91
C HIS A 110 2.00 -5.29 0.62
N ASP A 111 2.10 -5.70 -0.64
CA ASP A 111 1.95 -7.09 -1.06
C ASP A 111 3.01 -8.03 -0.43
N CYS A 112 4.27 -7.66 -0.41
CA CYS A 112 5.36 -8.47 0.16
C CYS A 112 5.35 -8.55 1.70
N LEU A 113 4.38 -7.95 2.40
CA LEU A 113 4.33 -7.90 3.87
C LEU A 113 3.13 -8.67 4.46
N ASN A 114 2.63 -9.66 3.74
CA ASN A 114 1.50 -10.50 4.17
C ASN A 114 1.97 -11.92 4.55
N ARG A 115 2.43 -12.67 3.57
CA ARG A 115 2.86 -14.07 3.74
C ARG A 115 4.07 -14.16 4.67
N GLY A 116 3.99 -15.06 5.63
CA GLY A 116 5.02 -15.22 6.65
C GLY A 116 4.96 -14.17 7.77
N TYR A 117 4.65 -12.91 7.47
CA TYR A 117 4.50 -11.86 8.48
C TYR A 117 3.33 -12.11 9.41
N PHE A 118 2.17 -12.47 8.88
CA PHE A 118 0.99 -12.77 9.69
C PHE A 118 1.15 -14.04 10.52
N GLN A 119 1.77 -15.07 9.94
CA GLN A 119 2.07 -16.30 10.66
C GLN A 119 3.04 -16.02 11.81
N LEU A 120 4.10 -15.25 11.56
CA LEU A 120 5.09 -14.91 12.59
C LEU A 120 4.49 -14.04 13.69
N ALA A 121 3.61 -13.09 13.36
CA ALA A 121 2.89 -12.30 14.36
C ALA A 121 2.05 -13.18 15.28
N ARG A 122 1.28 -14.12 14.71
CA ARG A 122 0.45 -15.06 15.49
C ARG A 122 1.27 -16.03 16.33
N ALA A 123 2.38 -16.52 15.78
CA ALA A 123 3.28 -17.40 16.52
C ALA A 123 3.94 -16.68 17.70
N THR A 124 4.28 -15.39 17.53
CA THR A 124 4.98 -14.60 18.56
C THR A 124 4.04 -14.08 19.65
N LEU A 125 2.86 -13.61 19.27
CA LEU A 125 1.94 -12.90 20.17
C LEU A 125 0.76 -13.78 20.64
N GLY A 126 0.50 -14.89 19.95
CA GLY A 126 -0.66 -15.74 20.14
C GLY A 126 -1.79 -15.41 19.16
N ALA A 127 -2.31 -16.44 18.50
CA ALA A 127 -3.32 -16.30 17.42
C ALA A 127 -4.63 -15.62 17.88
N ASN A 128 -4.97 -15.72 19.16
CA ASN A 128 -6.16 -15.08 19.73
C ASN A 128 -5.91 -13.63 20.18
N ARG A 129 -4.66 -13.20 20.25
CA ARG A 129 -4.27 -11.87 20.77
C ARG A 129 -4.01 -10.85 19.67
N VAL A 130 -3.64 -11.30 18.47
CA VAL A 130 -3.35 -10.43 17.32
C VAL A 130 -4.25 -10.78 16.15
N ARG A 131 -4.83 -9.74 15.54
CA ARG A 131 -5.54 -9.84 14.27
C ARG A 131 -4.64 -9.36 13.14
N CYS A 132 -4.86 -9.90 11.93
CA CYS A 132 -4.08 -9.55 10.74
C CYS A 132 -5.02 -9.14 9.62
N ALA A 133 -4.76 -7.98 9.03
CA ALA A 133 -5.57 -7.47 7.93
C ALA A 133 -4.69 -6.90 6.81
N THR A 134 -5.20 -6.99 5.59
CA THR A 134 -4.53 -6.48 4.38
C THR A 134 -5.43 -5.47 3.69
N TYR A 135 -4.85 -4.37 3.22
CA TYR A 135 -5.46 -3.47 2.26
C TYR A 135 -4.71 -3.57 0.93
N CYS A 136 -5.33 -4.23 -0.04
CA CYS A 136 -4.83 -4.34 -1.40
C CYS A 136 -5.14 -3.09 -2.21
N GLY A 137 -4.10 -2.46 -2.73
CA GLY A 137 -4.20 -1.23 -3.50
C GLY A 137 -4.47 -1.42 -4.99
N GLU A 138 -4.64 -2.64 -5.47
CA GLU A 138 -4.87 -2.92 -6.89
C GLU A 138 -6.28 -2.55 -7.35
N PHE A 139 -6.40 -2.18 -8.64
CA PHE A 139 -7.68 -1.82 -9.25
C PHE A 139 -8.42 -3.02 -9.85
N SER A 140 -7.64 -3.93 -10.44
CA SER A 140 -8.18 -5.08 -11.17
C SER A 140 -7.33 -6.31 -10.90
N GLY A 141 -7.81 -7.47 -11.31
CA GLY A 141 -7.03 -8.70 -11.34
C GLY A 141 -6.20 -8.83 -12.62
N GLY A 142 -5.50 -9.96 -12.74
CA GLY A 142 -4.72 -10.31 -13.93
C GLY A 142 -3.26 -9.87 -13.85
N TRP A 143 -2.71 -9.47 -14.99
CA TRP A 143 -1.30 -9.04 -15.06
C TRP A 143 -1.05 -7.82 -14.18
N GLY A 144 0.01 -7.88 -13.37
CA GLY A 144 0.37 -6.82 -12.42
C GLY A 144 -0.27 -6.95 -11.04
N TYR A 145 -1.22 -7.87 -10.86
CA TYR A 145 -1.71 -8.20 -9.53
C TYR A 145 -0.76 -9.17 -8.85
N SER A 146 0.03 -8.70 -7.92
CA SER A 146 0.99 -9.54 -7.20
C SER A 146 0.28 -10.68 -6.46
N ARG A 147 0.79 -11.90 -6.63
CA ARG A 147 0.32 -13.07 -5.87
C ARG A 147 0.51 -12.92 -4.37
N ASN A 148 1.43 -12.07 -3.95
CA ASN A 148 1.76 -11.83 -2.55
C ASN A 148 0.66 -11.07 -1.80
N TRP A 149 -0.30 -10.47 -2.50
CA TRP A 149 -1.52 -9.98 -1.87
C TRP A 149 -2.38 -11.10 -1.28
N ILE A 150 -2.23 -12.33 -1.79
CA ILE A 150 -3.08 -13.46 -1.42
C ILE A 150 -2.50 -14.20 -0.22
N GLU A 151 -3.04 -13.90 0.94
CA GLU A 151 -2.74 -14.60 2.19
C GLU A 151 -4.06 -15.13 2.80
N PRO A 152 -4.41 -16.41 2.56
CA PRO A 152 -5.71 -16.96 2.97
C PRO A 152 -5.97 -16.95 4.47
N THR A 153 -4.93 -16.86 5.30
CA THR A 153 -5.07 -16.83 6.76
C THR A 153 -5.44 -15.45 7.32
N VAL A 154 -5.50 -14.42 6.46
CA VAL A 154 -5.88 -13.05 6.86
C VAL A 154 -7.24 -13.01 7.57
N ASP A 155 -7.40 -12.21 8.62
CA ASP A 155 -8.69 -12.04 9.29
C ASP A 155 -9.64 -11.13 8.49
N ARG A 156 -9.08 -10.12 7.79
CA ARG A 156 -9.82 -9.24 6.87
C ARG A 156 -8.96 -8.82 5.69
N TYR A 157 -9.55 -8.88 4.52
CA TYR A 157 -8.96 -8.45 3.28
C TYR A 157 -9.78 -7.31 2.67
N PHE A 158 -9.17 -6.15 2.52
CA PHE A 158 -9.80 -4.96 1.98
C PHE A 158 -9.29 -4.69 0.57
N SER A 159 -10.22 -4.43 -0.35
CA SER A 159 -9.93 -4.10 -1.76
C SER A 159 -10.47 -2.73 -2.12
N ARG A 160 -9.84 -2.12 -3.13
CA ARG A 160 -10.30 -0.83 -3.69
C ARG A 160 -11.57 -0.99 -4.52
N THR A 161 -11.65 -2.08 -5.30
CA THR A 161 -12.70 -2.31 -6.29
C THR A 161 -13.32 -3.71 -6.13
N PRO A 162 -14.55 -3.91 -6.59
CA PRO A 162 -15.16 -5.24 -6.67
C PRO A 162 -14.32 -6.21 -7.50
N THR A 163 -13.81 -5.76 -8.66
CA THR A 163 -13.01 -6.59 -9.57
C THR A 163 -11.74 -7.13 -8.88
N ALA A 164 -11.04 -6.30 -8.11
CA ALA A 164 -9.87 -6.74 -7.33
C ALA A 164 -10.26 -7.69 -6.20
N ALA A 165 -11.40 -7.45 -5.53
CA ALA A 165 -11.93 -8.35 -4.50
C ALA A 165 -12.27 -9.74 -5.06
N ASP A 166 -13.01 -9.79 -6.17
CA ASP A 166 -13.40 -11.03 -6.83
C ASP A 166 -12.17 -11.83 -7.30
N TYR A 167 -11.16 -11.13 -7.81
CA TYR A 167 -9.90 -11.77 -8.20
C TYR A 167 -9.17 -12.37 -7.00
N ALA A 168 -9.13 -11.66 -5.87
CA ALA A 168 -8.53 -12.15 -4.64
C ALA A 168 -9.27 -13.39 -4.11
N VAL A 169 -10.60 -13.39 -4.14
CA VAL A 169 -11.42 -14.55 -3.74
C VAL A 169 -11.14 -15.75 -4.64
N LYS A 170 -11.10 -15.56 -5.96
CA LYS A 170 -10.74 -16.63 -6.93
C LYS A 170 -9.33 -17.18 -6.70
N ARG A 171 -8.45 -16.44 -6.04
CA ARG A 171 -7.07 -16.82 -5.72
C ARG A 171 -6.88 -17.39 -4.32
N GLY A 172 -7.94 -17.47 -3.51
CA GLY A 172 -7.94 -18.16 -2.23
C GLY A 172 -8.22 -17.31 -0.99
N ILE A 173 -8.54 -16.01 -1.14
CA ILE A 173 -9.06 -15.24 -0.01
C ILE A 173 -10.48 -15.71 0.31
N PRO A 174 -10.80 -16.12 1.56
CA PRO A 174 -12.15 -16.52 1.92
C PRO A 174 -13.16 -15.37 1.67
N PRO A 175 -14.29 -15.62 0.98
CA PRO A 175 -15.26 -14.58 0.62
C PRO A 175 -15.78 -13.80 1.83
N GLU A 176 -16.00 -14.47 2.95
CA GLU A 176 -16.49 -13.87 4.20
C GLU A 176 -15.48 -12.91 4.85
N ARG A 177 -14.21 -12.98 4.46
CA ARG A 177 -13.14 -12.10 4.92
C ARG A 177 -12.86 -10.94 3.97
N SER A 178 -13.31 -11.03 2.73
CA SER A 178 -13.12 -10.00 1.70
C SER A 178 -14.15 -8.88 1.82
N ARG A 179 -13.69 -7.62 1.72
CA ARG A 179 -14.55 -6.42 1.74
C ARG A 179 -14.03 -5.38 0.78
N VAL A 180 -14.92 -4.81 -0.03
CA VAL A 180 -14.61 -3.62 -0.84
C VAL A 180 -14.78 -2.39 0.02
N ARG A 181 -13.75 -1.53 0.08
CA ARG A 181 -13.74 -0.30 0.89
C ARG A 181 -13.37 0.97 0.10
N GLY A 182 -13.12 0.83 -1.20
CA GLY A 182 -12.72 1.97 -2.02
C GLY A 182 -11.29 2.41 -1.76
N TYR A 183 -11.06 3.70 -1.94
CA TYR A 183 -9.73 4.30 -1.84
C TYR A 183 -9.40 4.69 -0.41
N LEU A 184 -8.22 4.29 0.04
CA LEU A 184 -7.65 4.76 1.30
C LEU A 184 -6.84 6.03 1.01
N MET A 185 -7.46 7.18 1.26
CA MET A 185 -6.89 8.51 1.03
C MET A 185 -6.82 9.28 2.35
N LEU A 186 -5.92 10.26 2.41
CA LEU A 186 -5.81 11.16 3.55
C LEU A 186 -7.17 11.83 3.84
N PRO A 187 -7.56 11.96 5.12
CA PRO A 187 -8.83 12.58 5.51
C PRO A 187 -9.05 13.95 4.87
N ARG A 188 -8.04 14.81 4.86
CA ARG A 188 -8.09 16.14 4.24
C ARG A 188 -8.48 16.09 2.75
N SER A 189 -7.94 15.11 2.00
CA SER A 189 -8.25 14.95 0.58
C SER A 189 -9.68 14.48 0.32
N HIS A 190 -10.35 13.93 1.34
CA HIS A 190 -11.72 13.44 1.26
C HIS A 190 -12.73 14.45 1.83
N LEU A 191 -12.35 15.17 2.88
CA LEU A 191 -13.24 16.09 3.62
C LEU A 191 -13.14 17.53 3.15
N GLU A 192 -11.98 17.96 2.64
CA GLU A 192 -11.78 19.32 2.12
C GLU A 192 -12.26 19.40 0.67
N VAL A 193 -13.53 19.76 0.48
CA VAL A 193 -14.11 19.97 -0.84
C VAL A 193 -14.20 21.47 -1.09
N LEU A 194 -13.41 21.96 -2.07
CA LEU A 194 -13.51 23.36 -2.50
C LEU A 194 -14.85 23.61 -3.21
N SER A 195 -15.50 24.74 -2.87
CA SER A 195 -16.64 25.21 -3.65
C SER A 195 -16.23 25.46 -5.11
N PRO A 196 -17.16 25.48 -6.08
CA PRO A 196 -16.83 25.82 -7.47
C PRO A 196 -16.11 27.17 -7.60
N ALA A 197 -16.52 28.17 -6.81
CA ALA A 197 -15.88 29.48 -6.80
C ALA A 197 -14.46 29.44 -6.26
N ASP A 198 -14.25 28.78 -5.10
CA ASP A 198 -12.92 28.62 -4.50
C ASP A 198 -11.98 27.80 -5.39
N ARG A 199 -12.52 26.79 -6.10
CA ARG A 199 -11.76 26.01 -7.09
C ARG A 199 -11.22 26.88 -8.20
N ARG A 200 -12.04 27.80 -8.76
CA ARG A 200 -11.61 28.74 -9.80
C ARG A 200 -10.53 29.68 -9.29
N VAL A 201 -10.72 30.23 -8.08
CA VAL A 201 -9.71 31.05 -7.41
C VAL A 201 -8.41 30.30 -7.19
N PHE A 202 -8.48 29.06 -6.71
CA PHE A 202 -7.31 28.20 -6.50
C PHE A 202 -6.59 27.92 -7.82
N GLN A 203 -7.32 27.55 -8.88
CA GLN A 203 -6.75 27.33 -10.22
C GLN A 203 -5.99 28.57 -10.72
N ALA A 204 -6.61 29.74 -10.64
CA ALA A 204 -6.00 30.98 -11.13
C ALA A 204 -4.81 31.43 -10.25
N LYS A 205 -5.03 31.56 -8.93
CA LYS A 205 -4.06 32.18 -8.02
C LYS A 205 -2.95 31.24 -7.53
N LYS A 206 -3.25 29.95 -7.34
CA LYS A 206 -2.28 28.99 -6.80
C LYS A 206 -1.58 28.17 -7.87
N LEU A 207 -2.30 27.82 -8.94
CA LEU A 207 -1.74 26.99 -10.01
C LEU A 207 -1.34 27.77 -11.25
N GLY A 208 -1.71 29.07 -11.35
CA GLY A 208 -1.43 29.90 -12.53
C GLY A 208 -2.18 29.43 -13.78
N LEU A 209 -3.26 28.68 -13.63
CA LEU A 209 -4.05 28.11 -14.72
C LEU A 209 -5.22 29.04 -15.09
N ASN A 210 -5.61 29.05 -16.36
CA ASN A 210 -6.83 29.70 -16.78
C ASN A 210 -8.05 28.83 -16.42
N PRO A 211 -8.94 29.27 -15.48
CA PRO A 211 -10.07 28.45 -15.03
C PRO A 211 -11.17 28.23 -16.08
N ASP A 212 -11.11 28.96 -17.21
CA ASP A 212 -12.06 28.82 -18.33
C ASP A 212 -11.58 27.88 -19.42
N LYS A 213 -10.34 27.38 -19.29
CA LYS A 213 -9.77 26.39 -20.20
C LYS A 213 -9.84 24.97 -19.63
N PHE A 214 -10.06 24.01 -20.50
CA PHE A 214 -9.92 22.62 -20.15
C PHE A 214 -8.48 22.30 -19.76
N THR A 215 -8.30 21.72 -18.58
CA THR A 215 -6.96 21.40 -18.06
C THR A 215 -6.83 19.91 -17.86
N VAL A 216 -5.77 19.34 -18.42
CA VAL A 216 -5.37 17.94 -18.21
C VAL A 216 -4.23 17.89 -17.20
N PHE A 217 -4.43 17.14 -16.12
CA PHE A 217 -3.38 16.86 -15.15
C PHE A 217 -2.78 15.48 -15.42
N LEU A 218 -1.49 15.43 -15.76
CA LEU A 218 -0.75 14.20 -15.96
C LEU A 218 0.06 13.87 -14.71
N ALA A 219 -0.25 12.73 -14.10
CA ALA A 219 0.47 12.22 -12.93
C ALA A 219 0.99 10.80 -13.21
N THR A 220 2.28 10.59 -13.08
CA THR A 220 2.96 9.32 -13.36
C THR A 220 3.49 8.65 -12.09
N GLY A 221 2.83 8.90 -10.95
CA GLY A 221 3.21 8.36 -9.65
C GLY A 221 4.33 9.15 -8.95
N SER A 222 4.62 8.82 -7.70
CA SER A 222 5.57 9.57 -6.85
C SER A 222 7.02 9.51 -7.33
N ASN A 223 7.41 8.44 -8.00
CA ASN A 223 8.76 8.30 -8.59
C ASN A 223 8.89 8.94 -9.97
N GLY A 224 7.78 9.36 -10.58
CA GLY A 224 7.75 9.96 -11.90
C GLY A 224 8.18 8.99 -13.01
N ALA A 225 7.24 8.23 -13.58
CA ALA A 225 7.56 7.46 -14.79
C ALA A 225 7.90 8.42 -15.94
N ASN A 226 8.96 8.15 -16.68
CA ASN A 226 9.47 9.03 -17.74
C ASN A 226 8.71 8.82 -19.06
N ASN A 227 7.38 8.87 -19.03
CA ASN A 227 6.51 8.64 -20.20
C ASN A 227 5.52 9.79 -20.47
N HIS A 228 5.71 10.96 -19.86
CA HIS A 228 4.82 12.12 -20.05
C HIS A 228 4.76 12.57 -21.51
N PHE A 229 5.89 12.52 -22.21
CA PHE A 229 5.98 12.95 -23.60
C PHE A 229 5.13 12.07 -24.52
N ASP A 230 5.20 10.76 -24.36
CA ASP A 230 4.41 9.80 -25.15
C ASP A 230 2.92 9.98 -24.89
N LEU A 231 2.54 10.21 -23.61
CA LEU A 231 1.15 10.49 -23.22
C LEU A 231 0.66 11.81 -23.84
N LEU A 232 1.47 12.87 -23.81
CA LEU A 232 1.13 14.15 -24.45
C LEU A 232 0.94 14.01 -25.95
N GLN A 233 1.81 13.29 -26.63
CA GLN A 233 1.66 13.03 -28.08
C GLN A 233 0.36 12.25 -28.40
N GLY A 234 -0.07 11.35 -27.52
CA GLY A 234 -1.34 10.62 -27.66
C GLY A 234 -2.59 11.49 -27.44
N LEU A 235 -2.45 12.58 -26.67
CA LEU A 235 -3.57 13.51 -26.40
C LEU A 235 -3.77 14.56 -27.49
N VAL A 236 -2.76 14.84 -28.31
CA VAL A 236 -2.76 15.88 -29.37
C VAL A 236 -3.21 15.30 -30.71
N LYS A 237 -3.23 13.98 -30.86
CA LYS A 237 -3.79 13.29 -32.03
C LYS A 237 -5.28 13.12 -31.91
#